data_0eee597ce43bfe3b7ee9e83c62ef629d
#
_entry.id   0eee597ce43bfe3b7ee9e83c62ef629d
#
_cell.length_a   1.000
_cell.length_b   1.000
_cell.length_c   1.000
_cell.angle_alpha   90.00
_cell.angle_beta   90.00
_cell.angle_gamma   90.00
#
_symmetry.space_group_name_H-M   'P 1'
#
loop_
_entity.id
_entity.type
_entity.pdbx_description
1 polymer ?
#
loop_
_entity_poly.entity_id
_entity_poly.type
_entity_poly.pdbx_seq_one_letter_code
_entity_poly.pdbx_strand_id
1 'polypeptide(L)'
;MELIHRNLLIGIHDALQETFFEDRKYADKVIERLLKGHKQWGSEDRKVVAQIFYDIIRWKKRIEYYMGEGVKPANIYKMILTYC
;
A
#
# COMPACT_ATOMS: atom_id res chain seq x y z
N MET A 1 -14.80 6.92 8.37
CA MET A 1 -13.78 5.93 8.01
C MET A 1 -12.95 5.58 9.22
N GLU A 2 -12.75 4.31 9.44
CA GLU A 2 -11.96 3.88 10.58
C GLU A 2 -10.49 4.23 10.40
N LEU A 3 -9.84 4.53 11.51
CA LEU A 3 -8.42 4.83 11.50
C LEU A 3 -7.62 3.56 11.25
N ILE A 4 -6.72 3.62 10.28
CA ILE A 4 -5.79 2.54 10.03
C ILE A 4 -4.67 2.62 11.07
N HIS A 5 -4.37 1.50 11.70
CA HIS A 5 -3.27 1.47 12.66
C HIS A 5 -1.97 1.83 11.97
N ARG A 6 -1.12 2.55 12.70
CA ARG A 6 0.14 3.05 12.16
C ARG A 6 1.01 1.95 11.56
N ASN A 7 1.10 0.80 12.21
CA ASN A 7 1.92 -0.28 11.70
C ASN A 7 1.37 -0.89 10.42
N LEU A 8 0.04 -0.87 10.23
CA LEU A 8 -0.54 -1.30 8.96
C LEU A 8 -0.18 -0.31 7.86
N LEU A 9 -0.27 0.98 8.18
CA LEU A 9 0.06 2.04 7.23
C LEU A 9 1.52 1.96 6.78
N ILE A 10 2.43 1.74 7.72
CA ILE A 10 3.85 1.58 7.40
C ILE A 10 4.06 0.35 6.52
N GLY A 11 3.38 -0.74 6.82
CA GLY A 11 3.49 -1.96 6.01
C GLY A 11 3.01 -1.73 4.59
N ILE A 12 1.88 -1.06 4.41
CA ILE A 12 1.36 -0.73 3.08
C ILE A 12 2.34 0.17 2.33
N HIS A 13 2.86 1.19 3.00
CA HIS A 13 3.86 2.09 2.42
C HIS A 13 5.06 1.31 1.90
N ASP A 14 5.62 0.44 2.73
CA ASP A 14 6.82 -0.30 2.36
C ASP A 14 6.55 -1.25 1.20
N ALA A 15 5.38 -1.88 1.19
CA ALA A 15 5.00 -2.77 0.10
C ALA A 15 4.83 -2.01 -1.22
N LEU A 16 4.21 -0.83 -1.17
CA LEU A 16 4.06 0.00 -2.37
C LEU A 16 5.41 0.50 -2.87
N GLN A 17 6.28 0.91 -1.96
CA GLN A 17 7.61 1.35 -2.35
C GLN A 17 8.37 0.23 -3.04
N GLU A 18 8.33 -0.96 -2.51
CA GLU A 18 8.99 -2.10 -3.11
C GLU A 18 8.40 -2.41 -4.49
N THR A 19 7.07 -2.40 -4.61
CA THR A 19 6.41 -2.74 -5.86
C THR A 19 6.70 -1.72 -6.95
N PHE A 20 6.63 -0.42 -6.62
CA PHE A 20 6.79 0.63 -7.61
C PHE A 20 8.25 0.94 -7.95
N PHE A 21 9.15 0.80 -6.99
CA PHE A 21 10.51 1.32 -7.15
C PHE A 21 11.62 0.30 -6.97
N GLU A 22 11.35 -0.85 -6.37
CA GLU A 22 12.39 -1.83 -6.09
C GLU A 22 12.16 -3.16 -6.81
N ASP A 23 10.94 -3.72 -6.73
CA ASP A 23 10.62 -4.98 -7.38
C ASP A 23 9.28 -4.84 -8.08
N ARG A 24 9.32 -4.40 -9.32
CA ARG A 24 8.13 -4.04 -10.09
C ARG A 24 7.35 -5.23 -10.64
N LYS A 25 7.85 -6.44 -10.49
CA LYS A 25 7.31 -7.55 -11.26
C LYS A 25 6.14 -8.27 -10.60
N TYR A 26 6.13 -8.39 -9.30
CA TYR A 26 5.24 -9.34 -8.64
C TYR A 26 4.63 -8.74 -7.38
N ALA A 27 3.59 -7.93 -7.57
CA ALA A 27 2.84 -7.38 -6.45
C ALA A 27 2.35 -8.48 -5.51
N ASP A 28 1.91 -9.61 -6.07
CA ASP A 28 1.45 -10.74 -5.27
C ASP A 28 2.53 -11.27 -4.34
N LYS A 29 3.77 -11.29 -4.80
CA LYS A 29 4.86 -11.75 -3.97
C LYS A 29 5.24 -10.75 -2.88
N VAL A 30 5.15 -9.47 -3.21
CA VAL A 30 5.41 -8.42 -2.23
C VAL A 30 4.40 -8.48 -1.09
N ILE A 31 3.11 -8.55 -1.41
CA ILE A 31 2.08 -8.59 -0.38
C ILE A 31 2.14 -9.89 0.43
N GLU A 32 2.43 -11.01 -0.22
CA GLU A 32 2.57 -12.28 0.47
C GLU A 32 3.70 -12.21 1.50
N ARG A 33 4.85 -11.66 1.12
CA ARG A 33 5.99 -11.51 2.01
C ARG A 33 5.68 -10.58 3.17
N LEU A 34 4.98 -9.49 2.88
CA LEU A 34 4.55 -8.56 3.93
C LEU A 34 3.68 -9.27 4.97
N LEU A 35 2.66 -9.99 4.52
CA LEU A 35 1.73 -10.66 5.42
C LEU A 35 2.41 -11.76 6.23
N LYS A 36 3.36 -12.47 5.64
CA LYS A 36 4.12 -13.49 6.35
C LYS A 36 5.01 -12.87 7.44
N GLY A 37 5.52 -11.68 7.20
CA GLY A 37 6.37 -10.98 8.15
C GLY A 37 5.60 -10.36 9.32
N HIS A 38 4.28 -10.28 9.23
CA HIS A 38 3.44 -9.66 10.26
C HIS A 38 2.38 -10.62 10.76
N LYS A 39 2.82 -11.70 11.38
CA LYS A 39 1.92 -12.74 11.86
C LYS A 39 0.99 -12.28 12.96
N GLN A 40 1.33 -11.17 13.63
CA GLN A 40 0.52 -10.59 14.68
C GLN A 40 -0.74 -9.92 14.16
N TRP A 41 -0.81 -9.63 12.87
CA TRP A 41 -2.02 -9.04 12.28
C TRP A 41 -3.13 -10.07 12.22
N GLY A 42 -4.32 -9.69 12.69
CA GLY A 42 -5.49 -10.55 12.60
C GLY A 42 -6.05 -10.62 11.19
N SER A 43 -7.07 -11.47 10.99
CA SER A 43 -7.63 -11.66 9.65
C SER A 43 -8.22 -10.39 9.06
N GLU A 44 -8.84 -9.53 9.88
CA GLU A 44 -9.39 -8.26 9.40
C GLU A 44 -8.30 -7.31 8.96
N ASP A 45 -7.22 -7.21 9.75
CA ASP A 45 -6.09 -6.37 9.39
C ASP A 45 -5.47 -6.82 8.08
N ARG A 46 -5.31 -8.12 7.89
CA ARG A 46 -4.75 -8.68 6.66
C ARG A 46 -5.60 -8.35 5.45
N LYS A 47 -6.93 -8.44 5.60
CA LYS A 47 -7.85 -8.07 4.51
C LYS A 47 -7.73 -6.60 4.15
N VAL A 48 -7.69 -5.74 5.16
CA VAL A 48 -7.59 -4.29 4.94
C VAL A 48 -6.29 -3.95 4.22
N VAL A 49 -5.17 -4.49 4.70
CA VAL A 49 -3.87 -4.24 4.09
C VAL A 49 -3.85 -4.68 2.63
N ALA A 50 -4.31 -5.91 2.36
CA ALA A 50 -4.31 -6.43 1.01
C ALA A 50 -5.23 -5.64 0.09
N GLN A 51 -6.41 -5.27 0.58
CA GLN A 51 -7.36 -4.50 -0.22
C GLN A 51 -6.82 -3.12 -0.59
N ILE A 52 -6.29 -2.40 0.38
CA ILE A 52 -5.73 -1.07 0.12
C ILE A 52 -4.54 -1.17 -0.84
N PHE A 53 -3.66 -2.13 -0.61
CA PHE A 53 -2.48 -2.34 -1.45
C PHE A 53 -2.89 -2.56 -2.91
N TYR A 54 -3.79 -3.52 -3.16
CA TYR A 54 -4.19 -3.83 -4.53
C TYR A 54 -5.00 -2.71 -5.16
N ASP A 55 -5.85 -2.04 -4.39
CA ASP A 55 -6.64 -0.93 -4.92
C ASP A 55 -5.76 0.23 -5.36
N ILE A 56 -4.73 0.55 -4.57
CA ILE A 56 -3.82 1.63 -4.93
C ILE A 56 -3.06 1.30 -6.21
N ILE A 57 -2.60 0.07 -6.35
CA ILE A 57 -1.93 -0.37 -7.57
C ILE A 57 -2.88 -0.27 -8.76
N ARG A 58 -4.10 -0.74 -8.59
CA ARG A 58 -5.11 -0.74 -9.65
C ARG A 58 -5.46 0.67 -10.11
N TRP A 59 -5.61 1.60 -9.16
CA TRP A 59 -6.08 2.94 -9.45
C TRP A 59 -4.97 3.99 -9.41
N LYS A 60 -3.74 3.56 -9.57
CA LYS A 60 -2.56 4.42 -9.44
C LYS A 60 -2.69 5.71 -10.23
N LYS A 61 -3.03 5.63 -11.50
CA LYS A 61 -3.10 6.83 -12.35
C LYS A 61 -4.20 7.78 -11.90
N ARG A 62 -5.34 7.26 -11.49
CA ARG A 62 -6.44 8.09 -10.99
C ARG A 62 -6.05 8.77 -9.68
N ILE A 63 -5.38 8.04 -8.80
CA ILE A 63 -4.91 8.61 -7.54
C ILE A 63 -3.89 9.71 -7.81
N GLU A 64 -2.97 9.49 -8.73
CA GLU A 64 -1.99 10.50 -9.11
C GLU A 64 -2.66 11.76 -9.65
N TYR A 65 -3.75 11.58 -10.40
CA TYR A 65 -4.51 12.72 -10.88
C TYR A 65 -5.04 13.57 -9.72
N TYR A 66 -5.61 12.94 -8.71
CA TYR A 66 -6.12 13.66 -7.55
C TYR A 66 -5.02 14.22 -6.66
N MET A 67 -3.86 13.57 -6.63
CA MET A 67 -2.69 14.10 -5.91
C MET A 67 -2.13 15.35 -6.58
N GLY A 68 -2.32 15.48 -7.88
CA GLY A 68 -1.70 16.53 -8.66
C GLY A 68 -0.25 16.27 -9.02
N GLU A 69 0.23 15.04 -8.84
CA GLU A 69 1.62 14.67 -9.11
C GLU A 69 1.74 13.15 -9.23
N GLY A 70 2.79 12.69 -9.91
CA GLY A 70 3.08 11.27 -9.99
C GLY A 70 3.65 10.73 -8.69
N VAL A 71 3.54 9.43 -8.49
CA VAL A 71 4.05 8.80 -7.27
C VAL A 71 5.58 8.77 -7.29
N LYS A 72 6.17 9.07 -6.13
CA LYS A 72 7.61 9.05 -5.88
C LYS A 72 7.83 8.40 -4.52
N PRO A 73 9.03 7.91 -4.21
CA PRO A 73 9.28 7.38 -2.86
C PRO A 73 8.90 8.37 -1.76
N ALA A 74 9.07 9.67 -2.00
CA ALA A 74 8.81 10.69 -0.99
C ALA A 74 7.33 10.97 -0.76
N ASN A 75 6.43 10.57 -1.67
CA ASN A 75 5.01 10.91 -1.54
C ASN A 75 4.08 9.69 -1.44
N ILE A 76 4.60 8.52 -1.11
CA ILE A 76 3.78 7.32 -1.01
C ILE A 76 2.70 7.46 0.07
N TYR A 77 3.03 8.05 1.22
CA TYR A 77 2.03 8.30 2.26
C TYR A 77 0.93 9.23 1.77
N LYS A 78 1.29 10.25 1.01
CA LYS A 78 0.31 11.15 0.41
C LYS A 78 -0.63 10.36 -0.52
N MET A 79 -0.06 9.45 -1.28
CA MET A 79 -0.84 8.58 -2.16
C MET A 79 -1.85 7.75 -1.38
N ILE A 80 -1.42 7.14 -0.28
CA ILE A 80 -2.30 6.32 0.55
C ILE A 80 -3.42 7.18 1.13
N LEU A 81 -3.08 8.35 1.64
CA LEU A 81 -4.07 9.27 2.21
C LEU A 81 -5.05 9.78 1.16
N THR A 82 -4.58 10.00 -0.06
CA THR A 82 -5.42 10.44 -1.16
C THR A 82 -6.43 9.35 -1.54
N TYR A 83 -5.98 8.10 -1.55
CA TYR A 83 -6.85 6.94 -1.79
C TYR A 83 -7.89 6.81 -0.67
N CYS A 84 -7.45 6.89 0.56
CA CYS A 84 -8.34 6.82 1.70
C CYS A 84 -9.13 8.11 1.83
#